data_c8664ae181f3f0c9e106ebfae3f5ea62
#
_entry.id   c8664ae181f3f0c9e106ebfae3f5ea62
#
_cell.length_a   1.000
_cell.length_b   1.000
_cell.length_c   1.000
_cell.angle_alpha   90.00
_cell.angle_beta   90.00
_cell.angle_gamma   90.00
#
_symmetry.space_group_name_H-M   'P 1'
#
loop_
_entity.id
_entity.type
_entity.pdbx_description
1 polymer ?
#
loop_
_entity_poly.entity_id
_entity_poly.type
_entity_poly.pdbx_seq_one_letter_code
_entity_poly.pdbx_strand_id
1 'polypeptide(L)'
;MKILVTGGAGFIASHVSDNFLALGHDVAIVDNFASGKRENLPAGASFYEVDIRDDKLRDVFEAVRPEVVVHHAAHIEVARSVREPAYDASINILGSLNLMECCRQYGVRKIIYAGTGGALVGEPIYNPVDEAHPIDPLSPYGVSKHTVEHYLFTYKANHGIDYTVLRYPNVYGPRQDPHGEAGVVAIFSLLMLRGQPCTIFGDGTKTRDYCYVGDIAAANVLALNSPVSGVYNLGRGIQVSDLEVFEAVRAAVGSDMQPTYAPVRPGEVEHIAIDSSKAKRDLGWTGKVDFMDGVAKAVDFYREQVKREQS
;
A
#
# COMPACT_ATOMS: atom_id res chain seq x y z
N MET A 1 20.04 -5.92 10.57
CA MET A 1 18.98 -6.87 10.90
C MET A 1 18.59 -7.64 9.66
N LYS A 2 18.12 -8.87 9.82
CA LYS A 2 17.51 -9.65 8.74
C LYS A 2 16.01 -9.34 8.67
N ILE A 3 15.58 -8.83 7.53
CA ILE A 3 14.19 -8.40 7.30
C ILE A 3 13.61 -9.20 6.14
N LEU A 4 12.45 -9.84 6.35
CA LEU A 4 11.70 -10.48 5.28
C LEU A 4 10.56 -9.56 4.84
N VAL A 5 10.51 -9.20 3.56
CA VAL A 5 9.45 -8.38 2.97
C VAL A 5 8.61 -9.26 2.06
N THR A 6 7.33 -9.44 2.38
CA THR A 6 6.40 -10.13 1.48
C THR A 6 5.72 -9.14 0.54
N GLY A 7 5.45 -9.56 -0.70
CA GLY A 7 4.97 -8.65 -1.74
C GLY A 7 6.02 -7.65 -2.20
N GLY A 8 7.32 -7.98 -2.03
CA GLY A 8 8.43 -7.06 -2.24
C GLY A 8 8.71 -6.69 -3.70
N ALA A 9 8.13 -7.39 -4.66
CA ALA A 9 8.11 -7.02 -6.08
C ALA A 9 6.95 -6.07 -6.43
N GLY A 10 6.07 -5.76 -5.47
CA GLY A 10 4.96 -4.82 -5.61
C GLY A 10 5.40 -3.36 -5.52
N PHE A 11 4.47 -2.46 -5.81
CA PHE A 11 4.67 -1.01 -5.82
C PHE A 11 5.26 -0.48 -4.51
N ILE A 12 4.52 -0.54 -3.41
CA ILE A 12 4.93 0.06 -2.13
C ILE A 12 6.12 -0.68 -1.52
N ALA A 13 6.03 -2.01 -1.48
CA ALA A 13 7.03 -2.83 -0.80
C ALA A 13 8.42 -2.78 -1.45
N SER A 14 8.52 -2.53 -2.75
CA SER A 14 9.81 -2.32 -3.42
C SER A 14 10.53 -1.06 -2.92
N HIS A 15 9.80 0.05 -2.72
CA HIS A 15 10.37 1.27 -2.12
C HIS A 15 10.73 1.08 -0.64
N VAL A 16 9.93 0.32 0.10
CA VAL A 16 10.25 -0.06 1.49
C VAL A 16 11.54 -0.86 1.56
N SER A 17 11.69 -1.83 0.65
CA SER A 17 12.89 -2.67 0.56
C SER A 17 14.14 -1.87 0.19
N ASP A 18 14.02 -0.91 -0.77
CA ASP A 18 15.11 0.01 -1.11
C ASP A 18 15.59 0.79 0.13
N ASN A 19 14.66 1.31 0.94
CA ASN A 19 15.01 2.07 2.15
C ASN A 19 15.73 1.19 3.18
N PHE A 20 15.29 -0.05 3.37
CA PHE A 20 15.96 -0.97 4.30
C PHE A 20 17.36 -1.35 3.84
N LEU A 21 17.55 -1.62 2.55
CA LEU A 21 18.87 -1.88 1.96
C LEU A 21 19.80 -0.67 2.11
N ALA A 22 19.30 0.53 1.83
CA ALA A 22 20.07 1.78 1.98
C ALA A 22 20.51 2.03 3.43
N LEU A 23 19.78 1.51 4.40
CA LEU A 23 20.13 1.55 5.83
C LEU A 23 21.05 0.39 6.27
N GLY A 24 21.51 -0.46 5.34
CA GLY A 24 22.42 -1.55 5.62
C GLY A 24 21.75 -2.78 6.24
N HIS A 25 20.45 -2.96 6.07
CA HIS A 25 19.76 -4.18 6.50
C HIS A 25 19.93 -5.30 5.47
N ASP A 26 19.91 -6.54 5.92
CA ASP A 26 19.86 -7.74 5.09
C ASP A 26 18.40 -8.02 4.74
N VAL A 27 18.03 -7.82 3.47
CA VAL A 27 16.63 -7.87 3.01
C VAL A 27 16.41 -9.13 2.15
N ALA A 28 15.43 -9.93 2.54
CA ALA A 28 14.90 -11.01 1.72
C ALA A 28 13.46 -10.69 1.28
N ILE A 29 13.14 -11.02 0.05
CA ILE A 29 11.83 -10.76 -0.56
C ILE A 29 11.12 -12.07 -0.86
N VAL A 30 9.84 -12.15 -0.50
CA VAL A 30 8.90 -13.21 -0.92
C VAL A 30 7.83 -12.56 -1.79
N ASP A 31 7.66 -13.04 -3.01
CA ASP A 31 6.61 -12.60 -3.94
C ASP A 31 6.29 -13.73 -4.91
N ASN A 32 5.04 -13.87 -5.33
CA ASN A 32 4.60 -14.86 -6.32
C ASN A 32 4.33 -14.24 -7.70
N PHE A 33 4.65 -12.95 -7.87
CA PHE A 33 4.39 -12.14 -9.07
C PHE A 33 2.93 -12.12 -9.56
N ALA A 34 1.96 -12.32 -8.66
CA ALA A 34 0.54 -12.18 -9.04
C ALA A 34 0.20 -10.75 -9.53
N SER A 35 0.82 -9.73 -8.92
CA SER A 35 0.77 -8.33 -9.35
C SER A 35 2.14 -7.64 -9.29
N GLY A 36 3.11 -8.24 -8.63
CA GLY A 36 4.49 -7.76 -8.54
C GLY A 36 5.23 -7.89 -9.88
N LYS A 37 6.25 -7.04 -10.09
CA LYS A 37 7.06 -7.01 -11.30
C LYS A 37 8.52 -7.29 -10.98
N ARG A 38 9.19 -8.13 -11.79
CA ARG A 38 10.63 -8.46 -11.60
C ARG A 38 11.52 -7.22 -11.63
N GLU A 39 11.15 -6.23 -12.43
CA GLU A 39 11.86 -4.95 -12.55
C GLU A 39 11.83 -4.10 -11.27
N ASN A 40 10.89 -4.35 -10.36
CA ASN A 40 10.79 -3.68 -9.08
C ASN A 40 11.66 -4.34 -7.99
N LEU A 41 12.26 -5.51 -8.25
CA LEU A 41 13.11 -6.16 -7.27
C LEU A 41 14.36 -5.34 -7.00
N PRO A 42 14.61 -4.91 -5.75
CA PRO A 42 15.78 -4.11 -5.41
C PRO A 42 17.08 -4.92 -5.60
N ALA A 43 18.08 -4.28 -6.20
CA ALA A 43 19.40 -4.86 -6.28
C ALA A 43 19.99 -5.07 -4.87
N GLY A 44 20.45 -6.28 -4.58
CA GLY A 44 21.02 -6.63 -3.28
C GLY A 44 20.08 -7.32 -2.30
N ALA A 45 18.79 -7.45 -2.61
CA ALA A 45 17.88 -8.31 -1.85
C ALA A 45 17.96 -9.77 -2.33
N SER A 46 17.86 -10.71 -1.39
CA SER A 46 17.60 -12.12 -1.73
C SER A 46 16.14 -12.27 -2.15
N PHE A 47 15.85 -13.11 -3.14
CA PHE A 47 14.50 -13.27 -3.67
C PHE A 47 14.05 -14.72 -3.64
N TYR A 48 12.81 -14.94 -3.21
CA TYR A 48 12.12 -16.23 -3.14
C TYR A 48 10.75 -16.12 -3.81
N GLU A 49 10.57 -16.85 -4.92
CA GLU A 49 9.29 -16.92 -5.63
C GLU A 49 8.36 -17.91 -4.93
N VAL A 50 7.59 -17.42 -3.97
CA VAL A 50 6.70 -18.24 -3.10
C VAL A 50 5.40 -17.50 -2.83
N ASP A 51 4.27 -18.20 -2.90
CA ASP A 51 2.98 -17.70 -2.41
C ASP A 51 2.92 -17.80 -0.88
N ILE A 52 2.43 -16.77 -0.21
CA ILE A 52 2.31 -16.76 1.26
C ILE A 52 1.38 -17.85 1.80
N ARG A 53 0.56 -18.48 0.95
CA ARG A 53 -0.31 -19.61 1.28
C ARG A 53 0.40 -20.96 1.21
N ASP A 54 1.58 -21.01 0.54
CA ASP A 54 2.31 -22.25 0.28
C ASP A 54 3.09 -22.70 1.54
N ASP A 55 3.14 -24.00 1.78
CA ASP A 55 3.96 -24.61 2.83
C ASP A 55 5.47 -24.33 2.64
N LYS A 56 5.90 -24.06 1.41
CA LYS A 56 7.28 -23.63 1.09
C LYS A 56 7.69 -22.32 1.76
N LEU A 57 6.74 -21.53 2.27
CA LEU A 57 7.07 -20.36 3.05
C LEU A 57 7.94 -20.70 4.27
N ARG A 58 7.76 -21.89 4.86
CA ARG A 58 8.58 -22.37 5.98
C ARG A 58 10.05 -22.54 5.58
N ASP A 59 10.33 -23.05 4.38
CA ASP A 59 11.70 -23.22 3.88
C ASP A 59 12.40 -21.87 3.75
N VAL A 60 11.65 -20.82 3.34
CA VAL A 60 12.17 -19.45 3.30
C VAL A 60 12.52 -18.95 4.71
N PHE A 61 11.64 -19.14 5.67
CA PHE A 61 11.92 -18.74 7.06
C PHE A 61 13.09 -19.50 7.66
N GLU A 62 13.27 -20.77 7.33
CA GLU A 62 14.40 -21.58 7.76
C GLU A 62 15.72 -21.05 7.17
N ALA A 63 15.72 -20.72 5.89
CA ALA A 63 16.90 -20.20 5.19
C ALA A 63 17.28 -18.78 5.63
N VAL A 64 16.28 -17.88 5.75
CA VAL A 64 16.51 -16.46 6.04
C VAL A 64 16.69 -16.20 7.54
N ARG A 65 15.89 -16.87 8.40
CA ARG A 65 15.82 -16.58 9.84
C ARG A 65 15.57 -15.09 10.13
N PRO A 66 14.45 -14.52 9.64
CA PRO A 66 14.20 -13.10 9.77
C PRO A 66 13.95 -12.69 11.22
N GLU A 67 14.47 -11.53 11.62
CA GLU A 67 14.18 -10.88 12.89
C GLU A 67 12.86 -10.10 12.84
N VAL A 68 12.57 -9.54 11.67
CA VAL A 68 11.39 -8.72 11.41
C VAL A 68 10.77 -9.13 10.08
N VAL A 69 9.44 -9.15 10.04
CA VAL A 69 8.65 -9.35 8.81
C VAL A 69 7.91 -8.08 8.48
N VAL A 70 7.98 -7.65 7.21
CA VAL A 70 7.23 -6.52 6.68
C VAL A 70 6.24 -7.07 5.66
N HIS A 71 4.96 -7.11 6.03
CA HIS A 71 3.94 -7.87 5.32
C HIS A 71 3.09 -6.96 4.42
N HIS A 72 3.40 -7.00 3.10
CA HIS A 72 2.65 -6.28 2.06
C HIS A 72 1.93 -7.22 1.08
N ALA A 73 2.30 -8.51 1.01
CA ALA A 73 1.63 -9.46 0.12
C ALA A 73 0.13 -9.52 0.43
N ALA A 74 -0.71 -9.21 -0.54
CA ALA A 74 -2.15 -9.19 -0.39
C ALA A 74 -2.84 -9.22 -1.77
N HIS A 75 -4.06 -9.73 -1.82
CA HIS A 75 -5.01 -9.38 -2.88
C HIS A 75 -5.54 -7.98 -2.61
N ILE A 76 -5.50 -7.08 -3.60
CA ILE A 76 -5.79 -5.65 -3.43
C ILE A 76 -6.96 -5.15 -4.28
N GLU A 77 -7.53 -5.98 -5.16
CA GLU A 77 -8.61 -5.62 -6.06
C GLU A 77 -9.96 -5.63 -5.31
N VAL A 78 -10.46 -4.43 -4.97
CA VAL A 78 -11.71 -4.26 -4.21
C VAL A 78 -12.89 -4.88 -4.96
N ALA A 79 -13.06 -4.59 -6.25
CA ALA A 79 -14.16 -5.11 -7.04
C ALA A 79 -14.09 -6.65 -7.20
N ARG A 80 -12.89 -7.21 -7.32
CA ARG A 80 -12.74 -8.67 -7.35
C ARG A 80 -13.07 -9.30 -6.00
N SER A 81 -12.71 -8.66 -4.88
CA SER A 81 -13.06 -9.17 -3.55
C SER A 81 -14.57 -9.35 -3.37
N VAL A 82 -15.37 -8.45 -3.95
CA VAL A 82 -16.85 -8.56 -3.92
C VAL A 82 -17.34 -9.75 -4.75
N ARG A 83 -16.72 -10.01 -5.91
CA ARG A 83 -17.10 -11.15 -6.76
C ARG A 83 -16.60 -12.50 -6.24
N GLU A 84 -15.42 -12.51 -5.62
CA GLU A 84 -14.69 -13.70 -5.19
C GLU A 84 -14.22 -13.57 -3.73
N PRO A 85 -15.14 -13.41 -2.73
CA PRO A 85 -14.75 -13.13 -1.35
C PRO A 85 -13.92 -14.24 -0.70
N ALA A 86 -14.17 -15.51 -1.07
CA ALA A 86 -13.38 -16.64 -0.57
C ALA A 86 -11.95 -16.62 -1.10
N TYR A 87 -11.73 -16.16 -2.35
CA TYR A 87 -10.40 -15.97 -2.91
C TYR A 87 -9.64 -14.88 -2.17
N ASP A 88 -10.27 -13.72 -1.94
CA ASP A 88 -9.70 -12.63 -1.14
C ASP A 88 -9.30 -13.11 0.27
N ALA A 89 -10.21 -13.77 0.99
CA ALA A 89 -9.96 -14.31 2.31
C ALA A 89 -8.83 -15.35 2.32
N SER A 90 -8.73 -16.20 1.28
CA SER A 90 -7.67 -17.21 1.17
C SER A 90 -6.27 -16.59 1.14
N ILE A 91 -6.12 -15.44 0.50
CA ILE A 91 -4.84 -14.73 0.42
C ILE A 91 -4.65 -13.85 1.66
N ASN A 92 -5.61 -12.95 1.89
CA ASN A 92 -5.43 -11.88 2.88
C ASN A 92 -5.53 -12.41 4.32
N ILE A 93 -6.39 -13.39 4.60
CA ILE A 93 -6.54 -13.94 5.95
C ILE A 93 -5.69 -15.21 6.12
N LEU A 94 -5.95 -16.25 5.33
CA LEU A 94 -5.28 -17.54 5.53
C LEU A 94 -3.79 -17.47 5.19
N GLY A 95 -3.39 -16.74 4.13
CA GLY A 95 -1.99 -16.49 3.81
C GLY A 95 -1.28 -15.70 4.91
N SER A 96 -1.93 -14.68 5.49
CA SER A 96 -1.38 -13.93 6.63
C SER A 96 -1.23 -14.81 7.88
N LEU A 97 -2.18 -15.71 8.14
CA LEU A 97 -2.08 -16.67 9.25
C LEU A 97 -0.92 -17.66 9.04
N ASN A 98 -0.74 -18.20 7.84
CA ASN A 98 0.42 -19.04 7.52
C ASN A 98 1.73 -18.30 7.78
N LEU A 99 1.81 -17.03 7.37
CA LEU A 99 2.96 -16.17 7.66
C LEU A 99 3.18 -15.97 9.17
N MET A 100 2.13 -15.68 9.92
CA MET A 100 2.22 -15.48 11.37
C MET A 100 2.66 -16.74 12.12
N GLU A 101 2.19 -17.92 11.66
CA GLU A 101 2.65 -19.21 12.23
C GLU A 101 4.15 -19.44 11.95
N CYS A 102 4.64 -19.09 10.74
CA CYS A 102 6.06 -19.08 10.46
C CYS A 102 6.79 -18.09 11.37
N CYS A 103 6.28 -16.89 11.57
CA CYS A 103 6.87 -15.91 12.49
C CYS A 103 6.99 -16.47 13.91
N ARG A 104 5.95 -17.12 14.42
CA ARG A 104 5.94 -17.76 15.75
C ARG A 104 6.97 -18.89 15.83
N GLN A 105 7.01 -19.76 14.84
CA GLN A 105 7.89 -20.94 14.82
C GLN A 105 9.36 -20.55 14.74
N TYR A 106 9.69 -19.50 13.98
CA TYR A 106 11.09 -19.10 13.72
C TYR A 106 11.56 -17.91 14.56
N GLY A 107 10.78 -17.47 15.56
CA GLY A 107 11.19 -16.49 16.56
C GLY A 107 11.28 -15.05 16.03
N VAL A 108 10.43 -14.70 15.07
CA VAL A 108 10.29 -13.31 14.60
C VAL A 108 9.83 -12.43 15.76
N ARG A 109 10.53 -11.33 16.01
CA ARG A 109 10.19 -10.43 17.13
C ARG A 109 9.11 -9.40 16.79
N LYS A 110 8.94 -9.03 15.50
CA LYS A 110 8.01 -7.99 15.09
C LYS A 110 7.48 -8.20 13.67
N ILE A 111 6.19 -7.88 13.47
CA ILE A 111 5.53 -7.82 12.17
C ILE A 111 5.10 -6.36 11.91
N ILE A 112 5.51 -5.79 10.77
CA ILE A 112 4.99 -4.52 10.26
C ILE A 112 4.00 -4.88 9.14
N TYR A 113 2.75 -4.46 9.28
CA TYR A 113 1.67 -4.84 8.40
C TYR A 113 1.12 -3.66 7.62
N ALA A 114 1.03 -3.82 6.31
CA ALA A 114 0.38 -2.87 5.42
C ALA A 114 -1.15 -3.00 5.56
N GLY A 115 -1.76 -2.16 6.37
CA GLY A 115 -3.20 -2.00 6.49
C GLY A 115 -3.76 -1.06 5.42
N THR A 116 -5.07 -0.78 5.49
CA THR A 116 -5.75 0.22 4.65
C THR A 116 -6.46 1.24 5.53
N GLY A 117 -6.39 2.52 5.19
CA GLY A 117 -7.15 3.57 5.87
C GLY A 117 -8.49 3.84 5.18
N GLY A 118 -8.52 3.80 3.85
CA GLY A 118 -9.70 4.19 3.08
C GLY A 118 -10.78 3.11 2.95
N ALA A 119 -10.43 1.81 3.06
CA ALA A 119 -11.40 0.73 2.83
C ALA A 119 -12.06 0.19 4.11
N LEU A 120 -11.74 0.75 5.29
CA LEU A 120 -12.21 0.22 6.56
C LEU A 120 -13.51 0.87 7.08
N VAL A 121 -13.74 2.12 6.76
CA VAL A 121 -14.72 2.94 7.49
C VAL A 121 -16.06 3.14 6.76
N GLY A 122 -16.18 2.65 5.52
CA GLY A 122 -17.36 2.97 4.70
C GLY A 122 -17.48 4.47 4.46
N GLU A 123 -18.72 5.01 4.47
CA GLU A 123 -18.92 6.45 4.48
C GLU A 123 -18.55 7.02 5.85
N PRO A 124 -17.59 7.95 5.94
CA PRO A 124 -17.12 8.47 7.20
C PRO A 124 -18.22 9.27 7.95
N ILE A 125 -18.39 9.00 9.24
CA ILE A 125 -19.27 9.79 10.12
C ILE A 125 -18.62 11.09 10.61
N TYR A 126 -17.31 11.18 10.53
CA TYR A 126 -16.51 12.41 10.68
C TYR A 126 -15.23 12.31 9.86
N ASN A 127 -14.70 13.45 9.45
CA ASN A 127 -13.56 13.57 8.56
C ASN A 127 -12.64 14.74 9.00
N PRO A 128 -11.32 14.57 9.14
CA PRO A 128 -10.53 13.36 8.86
C PRO A 128 -10.80 12.18 9.81
N VAL A 129 -10.63 10.96 9.29
CA VAL A 129 -10.83 9.69 10.00
C VAL A 129 -9.60 9.38 10.86
N ASP A 130 -9.77 9.20 12.16
CA ASP A 130 -8.73 8.73 13.09
C ASP A 130 -8.84 7.22 13.37
N GLU A 131 -7.98 6.66 14.23
CA GLU A 131 -7.98 5.24 14.59
C GLU A 131 -9.13 4.82 15.51
N ALA A 132 -9.89 5.78 16.05
CA ALA A 132 -11.06 5.54 16.90
C ALA A 132 -12.37 5.52 16.09
N HIS A 133 -12.34 5.90 14.80
CA HIS A 133 -13.52 5.87 13.95
C HIS A 133 -14.10 4.45 13.87
N PRO A 134 -15.43 4.29 13.93
CA PRO A 134 -16.08 2.99 13.70
C PRO A 134 -15.63 2.33 12.38
N ILE A 135 -15.52 1.01 12.41
CA ILE A 135 -15.05 0.20 11.28
C ILE A 135 -16.21 -0.56 10.67
N ASP A 136 -16.68 -0.07 9.52
CA ASP A 136 -17.81 -0.61 8.77
C ASP A 136 -17.44 -0.78 7.29
N PRO A 137 -16.56 -1.74 6.95
CA PRO A 137 -16.03 -1.89 5.60
C PRO A 137 -17.12 -2.32 4.62
N LEU A 138 -17.17 -1.66 3.46
CA LEU A 138 -18.14 -1.94 2.37
C LEU A 138 -17.68 -3.05 1.42
N SER A 139 -16.50 -3.66 1.65
CA SER A 139 -15.96 -4.70 0.79
C SER A 139 -15.31 -5.83 1.57
N PRO A 140 -15.32 -7.07 1.04
CA PRO A 140 -14.56 -8.19 1.61
C PRO A 140 -13.07 -7.89 1.77
N TYR A 141 -12.47 -7.11 0.87
CA TYR A 141 -11.11 -6.62 1.01
C TYR A 141 -10.92 -5.82 2.32
N GLY A 142 -11.77 -4.86 2.61
CA GLY A 142 -11.72 -4.10 3.87
C GLY A 142 -11.88 -5.01 5.10
N VAL A 143 -12.83 -5.95 5.04
CA VAL A 143 -13.03 -6.95 6.11
C VAL A 143 -11.77 -7.78 6.31
N SER A 144 -11.19 -8.34 5.24
CA SER A 144 -10.01 -9.20 5.35
C SER A 144 -8.80 -8.45 5.89
N LYS A 145 -8.57 -7.21 5.45
CA LYS A 145 -7.47 -6.36 5.94
C LYS A 145 -7.62 -6.06 7.43
N HIS A 146 -8.84 -5.74 7.89
CA HIS A 146 -9.10 -5.49 9.31
C HIS A 146 -9.00 -6.77 10.17
N THR A 147 -9.47 -7.90 9.65
CA THR A 147 -9.37 -9.19 10.35
C THR A 147 -7.91 -9.51 10.74
N VAL A 148 -6.96 -9.24 9.86
CA VAL A 148 -5.52 -9.46 10.13
C VAL A 148 -5.01 -8.58 11.29
N GLU A 149 -5.53 -7.36 11.47
CA GLU A 149 -5.16 -6.50 12.60
C GLU A 149 -5.51 -7.18 13.95
N HIS A 150 -6.67 -7.84 14.03
CA HIS A 150 -7.07 -8.60 15.23
C HIS A 150 -6.17 -9.82 15.46
N TYR A 151 -5.77 -10.53 14.41
CA TYR A 151 -4.80 -11.63 14.55
C TYR A 151 -3.44 -11.14 15.05
N LEU A 152 -2.92 -10.04 14.53
CA LEU A 152 -1.67 -9.44 15.02
C LEU A 152 -1.73 -9.11 16.50
N PHE A 153 -2.85 -8.54 16.98
CA PHE A 153 -3.08 -8.31 18.41
C PHE A 153 -3.05 -9.61 19.21
N THR A 154 -3.72 -10.68 18.75
CA THR A 154 -3.74 -11.96 19.44
C THR A 154 -2.38 -12.65 19.44
N TYR A 155 -1.58 -12.54 18.36
CA TYR A 155 -0.22 -13.07 18.31
C TYR A 155 0.72 -12.33 19.27
N LYS A 156 0.55 -11.04 19.45
CA LYS A 156 1.26 -10.31 20.50
C LYS A 156 0.86 -10.81 21.90
N ALA A 157 -0.43 -10.90 22.17
CA ALA A 157 -0.94 -11.30 23.48
C ALA A 157 -0.52 -12.72 23.87
N ASN A 158 -0.54 -13.65 22.92
CA ASN A 158 -0.30 -15.08 23.20
C ASN A 158 1.14 -15.53 22.97
N HIS A 159 1.91 -14.84 22.10
CA HIS A 159 3.23 -15.28 21.67
C HIS A 159 4.31 -14.21 21.82
N GLY A 160 3.96 -12.99 22.23
CA GLY A 160 4.92 -11.90 22.43
C GLY A 160 5.49 -11.30 21.14
N ILE A 161 4.90 -11.58 19.97
CA ILE A 161 5.34 -11.01 18.70
C ILE A 161 4.82 -9.58 18.59
N ASP A 162 5.72 -8.61 18.60
CA ASP A 162 5.34 -7.21 18.44
C ASP A 162 4.76 -6.95 17.04
N TYR A 163 3.90 -5.93 16.92
CA TYR A 163 3.34 -5.54 15.62
C TYR A 163 3.19 -4.04 15.48
N THR A 164 3.23 -3.58 14.23
CA THR A 164 2.81 -2.24 13.84
C THR A 164 1.96 -2.35 12.58
N VAL A 165 0.71 -1.94 12.69
CA VAL A 165 -0.17 -1.78 11.52
C VAL A 165 -0.04 -0.35 11.03
N LEU A 166 0.26 -0.20 9.74
CA LEU A 166 0.29 1.07 9.05
C LEU A 166 -0.88 1.10 8.06
N ARG A 167 -1.94 1.84 8.39
CA ARG A 167 -3.12 2.00 7.53
C ARG A 167 -2.85 3.06 6.50
N TYR A 168 -2.61 2.62 5.27
CA TYR A 168 -2.26 3.50 4.15
C TYR A 168 -3.49 4.20 3.57
N PRO A 169 -3.37 5.48 3.18
CA PRO A 169 -4.32 6.20 2.35
C PRO A 169 -4.18 5.79 0.88
N ASN A 170 -4.63 6.62 -0.05
CA ASN A 170 -4.34 6.43 -1.47
C ASN A 170 -2.86 6.74 -1.75
N VAL A 171 -2.04 5.69 -1.78
CA VAL A 171 -0.61 5.82 -2.07
C VAL A 171 -0.41 5.99 -3.56
N TYR A 172 0.48 6.93 -3.94
CA TYR A 172 0.83 7.18 -5.35
C TYR A 172 2.33 7.43 -5.52
N GLY A 173 2.83 7.23 -6.74
CA GLY A 173 4.24 7.48 -7.05
C GLY A 173 4.82 6.53 -8.11
N PRO A 174 6.16 6.56 -8.31
CA PRO A 174 6.87 5.66 -9.21
C PRO A 174 6.61 4.17 -8.92
N ARG A 175 6.62 3.32 -9.94
CA ARG A 175 6.37 1.87 -9.89
C ARG A 175 4.93 1.46 -9.59
N GLN A 176 3.98 2.40 -9.40
CA GLN A 176 2.56 2.04 -9.29
C GLN A 176 2.06 1.45 -10.62
N ASP A 177 1.28 0.37 -10.56
CA ASP A 177 0.72 -0.22 -11.78
C ASP A 177 -0.42 0.64 -12.34
N PRO A 178 -0.30 1.19 -13.55
CA PRO A 178 -1.34 2.00 -14.16
C PRO A 178 -2.52 1.18 -14.72
N HIS A 179 -2.43 -0.15 -14.68
CA HIS A 179 -3.48 -1.06 -15.17
C HIS A 179 -4.34 -1.66 -14.04
N GLY A 180 -4.03 -1.33 -12.76
CA GLY A 180 -4.79 -1.77 -11.60
C GLY A 180 -6.06 -0.95 -11.34
N GLU A 181 -6.91 -1.42 -10.41
CA GLU A 181 -8.13 -0.71 -10.00
C GLU A 181 -7.84 0.61 -9.26
N ALA A 182 -6.75 0.66 -8.52
CA ALA A 182 -6.31 1.83 -7.76
C ALA A 182 -5.07 2.45 -8.42
N GLY A 183 -5.06 3.76 -8.54
CA GLY A 183 -3.87 4.43 -9.06
C GLY A 183 -4.18 5.52 -10.08
N VAL A 184 -5.17 6.35 -9.79
CA VAL A 184 -5.61 7.41 -10.72
C VAL A 184 -4.45 8.31 -11.18
N VAL A 185 -3.47 8.61 -10.31
CA VAL A 185 -2.27 9.37 -10.69
C VAL A 185 -1.46 8.61 -11.76
N ALA A 186 -1.23 7.31 -11.56
CA ALA A 186 -0.51 6.46 -12.51
C ALA A 186 -1.25 6.32 -13.84
N ILE A 187 -2.57 6.06 -13.76
CA ILE A 187 -3.45 5.90 -14.92
C ILE A 187 -3.45 7.19 -15.78
N PHE A 188 -3.73 8.35 -15.17
CA PHE A 188 -3.76 9.61 -15.87
C PHE A 188 -2.39 9.98 -16.43
N SER A 189 -1.31 9.74 -15.68
CA SER A 189 0.05 9.99 -16.17
C SER A 189 0.35 9.21 -17.44
N LEU A 190 0.10 7.90 -17.45
CA LEU A 190 0.38 7.06 -18.61
C LEU A 190 -0.51 7.42 -19.80
N LEU A 191 -1.82 7.61 -19.59
CA LEU A 191 -2.77 7.96 -20.64
C LEU A 191 -2.41 9.31 -21.28
N MET A 192 -2.14 10.35 -20.48
CA MET A 192 -1.79 11.68 -20.99
C MET A 192 -0.46 11.68 -21.74
N LEU A 193 0.56 10.95 -21.26
CA LEU A 193 1.84 10.81 -21.94
C LEU A 193 1.73 10.09 -23.29
N ARG A 194 0.71 9.23 -23.45
CA ARG A 194 0.40 8.53 -24.71
C ARG A 194 -0.63 9.27 -25.58
N GLY A 195 -1.09 10.45 -25.17
CA GLY A 195 -2.13 11.21 -25.88
C GLY A 195 -3.50 10.54 -25.88
N GLN A 196 -3.76 9.65 -24.91
CA GLN A 196 -5.02 8.91 -24.78
C GLN A 196 -5.97 9.63 -23.82
N PRO A 197 -7.31 9.55 -24.02
CA PRO A 197 -8.28 10.26 -23.21
C PRO A 197 -8.29 9.73 -21.76
N CYS A 198 -8.41 10.67 -20.81
CA CYS A 198 -8.57 10.37 -19.38
C CYS A 198 -10.03 10.53 -18.99
N THR A 199 -10.59 9.52 -18.31
CA THR A 199 -11.99 9.51 -17.89
C THR A 199 -12.12 9.72 -16.40
N ILE A 200 -12.90 10.72 -15.99
CA ILE A 200 -13.33 10.97 -14.61
C ILE A 200 -14.71 10.32 -14.44
N PHE A 201 -14.88 9.56 -13.34
CA PHE A 201 -16.14 8.92 -12.99
C PHE A 201 -16.96 9.81 -12.04
N GLY A 202 -18.16 10.19 -12.46
CA GLY A 202 -18.97 11.21 -11.80
C GLY A 202 -18.64 12.61 -12.31
N ASP A 203 -18.78 13.60 -11.45
CA ASP A 203 -18.50 15.03 -11.74
C ASP A 203 -17.06 15.46 -11.38
N GLY A 204 -16.27 14.56 -10.81
CA GLY A 204 -14.90 14.82 -10.39
C GLY A 204 -14.74 15.43 -9.00
N THR A 205 -15.83 15.59 -8.24
CA THR A 205 -15.80 16.18 -6.88
C THR A 205 -15.46 15.19 -5.78
N LYS A 206 -15.51 13.88 -6.08
CA LYS A 206 -15.15 12.82 -5.15
C LYS A 206 -13.69 12.97 -4.69
N THR A 207 -13.46 12.88 -3.36
CA THR A 207 -12.14 13.16 -2.79
C THR A 207 -11.50 11.94 -2.11
N ARG A 208 -10.17 11.91 -2.13
CA ARG A 208 -9.31 10.96 -1.41
C ARG A 208 -8.17 11.69 -0.73
N ASP A 209 -7.58 11.03 0.26
CA ASP A 209 -6.30 11.45 0.85
C ASP A 209 -5.16 10.76 0.09
N TYR A 210 -4.29 11.54 -0.51
CA TYR A 210 -3.16 11.05 -1.31
C TYR A 210 -1.85 11.23 -0.57
N CYS A 211 -1.06 10.14 -0.46
CA CYS A 211 0.26 10.16 0.15
C CYS A 211 1.33 9.61 -0.82
N TYR A 212 2.45 10.32 -0.92
CA TYR A 212 3.55 9.91 -1.77
C TYR A 212 4.21 8.64 -1.23
N VAL A 213 4.55 7.70 -2.11
CA VAL A 213 5.11 6.39 -1.74
C VAL A 213 6.39 6.47 -0.93
N GLY A 214 7.22 7.50 -1.15
CA GLY A 214 8.44 7.73 -0.37
C GLY A 214 8.15 8.04 1.11
N ASP A 215 7.08 8.77 1.41
CA ASP A 215 6.66 9.03 2.79
C ASP A 215 6.12 7.77 3.47
N ILE A 216 5.42 6.92 2.73
CA ILE A 216 4.95 5.60 3.21
C ILE A 216 6.14 4.66 3.47
N ALA A 217 7.12 4.63 2.58
CA ALA A 217 8.34 3.84 2.79
C ALA A 217 9.12 4.32 4.03
N ALA A 218 9.18 5.63 4.26
CA ALA A 218 9.78 6.20 5.47
C ALA A 218 9.02 5.79 6.75
N ALA A 219 7.67 5.68 6.71
CA ALA A 219 6.89 5.20 7.85
C ALA A 219 7.26 3.77 8.27
N ASN A 220 7.56 2.89 7.30
CA ASN A 220 8.00 1.53 7.58
C ASN A 220 9.36 1.50 8.32
N VAL A 221 10.27 2.42 7.97
CA VAL A 221 11.55 2.58 8.69
C VAL A 221 11.32 3.05 10.12
N LEU A 222 10.44 4.01 10.33
CA LEU A 222 10.07 4.48 11.68
C LEU A 222 9.42 3.36 12.50
N ALA A 223 8.51 2.60 11.89
CA ALA A 223 7.87 1.45 12.51
C ALA A 223 8.87 0.35 12.89
N LEU A 224 9.91 0.12 12.07
CA LEU A 224 10.98 -0.84 12.37
C LEU A 224 11.71 -0.51 13.67
N ASN A 225 11.96 0.77 13.90
CA ASN A 225 12.72 1.28 15.06
C ASN A 225 11.84 1.58 16.29
N SER A 226 10.51 1.60 16.14
CA SER A 226 9.60 1.88 17.25
C SER A 226 9.44 0.67 18.16
N PRO A 227 9.55 0.84 19.50
CA PRO A 227 9.26 -0.21 20.47
C PRO A 227 7.75 -0.39 20.71
N VAL A 228 6.92 0.50 20.16
CA VAL A 228 5.48 0.51 20.44
C VAL A 228 4.74 -0.32 19.39
N SER A 229 3.92 -1.28 19.88
CA SER A 229 2.95 -1.98 19.05
C SER A 229 1.65 -1.18 18.94
N GLY A 230 1.01 -1.22 17.79
CA GLY A 230 -0.27 -0.53 17.60
C GLY A 230 -0.65 -0.35 16.14
N VAL A 231 -1.80 0.31 15.96
CA VAL A 231 -2.36 0.66 14.67
C VAL A 231 -2.16 2.16 14.45
N TYR A 232 -1.72 2.55 13.27
CA TYR A 232 -1.41 3.94 12.90
C TYR A 232 -1.95 4.28 11.51
N ASN A 233 -2.74 5.32 11.44
CA ASN A 233 -3.17 5.91 10.18
C ASN A 233 -2.05 6.77 9.58
N LEU A 234 -1.87 6.70 8.25
CA LEU A 234 -0.83 7.43 7.52
C LEU A 234 -1.46 8.32 6.44
N GLY A 235 -2.27 9.29 6.85
CA GLY A 235 -2.86 10.27 5.94
C GLY A 235 -2.17 11.64 6.00
N ARG A 236 -2.46 12.49 5.05
CA ARG A 236 -2.11 13.91 5.10
C ARG A 236 -3.22 14.75 5.75
N GLY A 237 -4.41 14.19 5.96
CA GLY A 237 -5.59 14.90 6.43
C GLY A 237 -6.16 15.86 5.38
N ILE A 238 -5.79 15.70 4.12
CA ILE A 238 -6.14 16.61 3.01
C ILE A 238 -6.97 15.83 1.98
N GLN A 239 -8.12 16.38 1.66
CA GLN A 239 -8.98 15.87 0.59
C GLN A 239 -8.51 16.45 -0.75
N VAL A 240 -8.23 15.57 -1.72
CA VAL A 240 -7.91 15.94 -3.11
C VAL A 240 -8.95 15.27 -4.01
N SER A 241 -9.61 16.05 -4.84
CA SER A 241 -10.64 15.58 -5.76
C SER A 241 -10.07 14.90 -7.00
N ASP A 242 -10.88 14.07 -7.66
CA ASP A 242 -10.49 13.42 -8.92
C ASP A 242 -10.14 14.48 -10.00
N LEU A 243 -10.84 15.63 -9.99
CA LEU A 243 -10.53 16.74 -10.89
C LEU A 243 -9.18 17.41 -10.54
N GLU A 244 -8.88 17.63 -9.25
CA GLU A 244 -7.58 18.17 -8.84
C GLU A 244 -6.43 17.22 -9.19
N VAL A 245 -6.64 15.89 -9.09
CA VAL A 245 -5.65 14.91 -9.57
C VAL A 245 -5.43 15.04 -11.07
N PHE A 246 -6.50 15.14 -11.84
CA PHE A 246 -6.41 15.33 -13.29
C PHE A 246 -5.61 16.59 -13.65
N GLU A 247 -5.93 17.73 -13.02
CA GLU A 247 -5.25 19.00 -13.26
C GLU A 247 -3.77 18.96 -12.85
N ALA A 248 -3.44 18.31 -11.74
CA ALA A 248 -2.06 18.13 -11.28
C ALA A 248 -1.23 17.32 -12.29
N VAL A 249 -1.80 16.20 -12.77
CA VAL A 249 -1.12 15.36 -13.79
C VAL A 249 -1.01 16.11 -15.11
N ARG A 250 -2.06 16.81 -15.55
CA ARG A 250 -2.07 17.61 -16.78
C ARG A 250 -0.97 18.67 -16.75
N ALA A 251 -0.83 19.37 -15.64
CA ALA A 251 0.22 20.39 -15.47
C ALA A 251 1.62 19.76 -15.51
N ALA A 252 1.83 18.62 -14.84
CA ALA A 252 3.13 17.93 -14.79
C ALA A 252 3.53 17.30 -16.14
N VAL A 253 2.56 16.84 -16.92
CA VAL A 253 2.79 16.34 -18.31
C VAL A 253 3.07 17.49 -19.26
N GLY A 254 2.48 18.67 -19.04
CA GLY A 254 2.46 19.81 -19.97
C GLY A 254 1.43 19.62 -21.08
N SER A 255 0.28 19.01 -20.78
CA SER A 255 -0.80 18.71 -21.73
C SER A 255 -1.91 19.76 -21.67
N ASP A 256 -2.63 19.96 -22.77
CA ASP A 256 -3.85 20.76 -22.87
C ASP A 256 -5.14 19.90 -22.91
N MET A 257 -4.98 18.59 -22.67
CA MET A 257 -6.07 17.60 -22.67
C MET A 257 -7.22 18.01 -21.75
N GLN A 258 -8.45 17.78 -22.20
CA GLN A 258 -9.66 17.92 -21.37
C GLN A 258 -10.13 16.55 -20.91
N PRO A 259 -10.69 16.42 -19.69
CA PRO A 259 -11.19 15.16 -19.19
C PRO A 259 -12.45 14.72 -19.96
N THR A 260 -12.64 13.42 -20.08
CA THR A 260 -13.94 12.83 -20.42
C THR A 260 -14.64 12.38 -19.14
N TYR A 261 -15.97 12.30 -19.17
CA TYR A 261 -16.75 11.94 -17.97
C TYR A 261 -17.56 10.67 -18.23
N ALA A 262 -17.71 9.83 -17.19
CA ALA A 262 -18.52 8.62 -17.19
C ALA A 262 -19.39 8.56 -15.93
N PRO A 263 -20.45 7.72 -15.90
CA PRO A 263 -21.27 7.55 -14.70
C PRO A 263 -20.47 7.13 -13.46
N VAL A 264 -20.95 7.55 -12.27
CA VAL A 264 -20.37 7.19 -10.97
C VAL A 264 -20.30 5.66 -10.83
N ARG A 265 -19.23 5.15 -10.27
CA ARG A 265 -19.10 3.73 -9.92
C ARG A 265 -19.83 3.44 -8.60
N PRO A 266 -20.72 2.44 -8.55
CA PRO A 266 -21.42 2.09 -7.32
C PRO A 266 -20.47 1.61 -6.21
N GLY A 267 -20.79 1.95 -4.95
CA GLY A 267 -20.09 1.43 -3.77
C GLY A 267 -18.76 2.10 -3.44
N GLU A 268 -18.45 3.23 -4.07
CA GLU A 268 -17.28 4.05 -3.72
C GLU A 268 -17.65 5.11 -2.69
N VAL A 269 -16.82 5.26 -1.66
CA VAL A 269 -16.89 6.36 -0.67
C VAL A 269 -16.75 7.70 -1.38
N GLU A 270 -17.57 8.69 -1.03
CA GLU A 270 -17.52 9.99 -1.68
C GLU A 270 -16.35 10.85 -1.19
N HIS A 271 -16.20 11.02 0.12
CA HIS A 271 -15.20 11.93 0.68
C HIS A 271 -14.47 11.29 1.85
N ILE A 272 -13.12 11.20 1.76
CA ILE A 272 -12.31 10.71 2.85
C ILE A 272 -10.96 11.41 2.94
N ALA A 273 -10.59 11.82 4.16
CA ALA A 273 -9.24 12.16 4.58
C ALA A 273 -8.89 11.39 5.86
N ILE A 274 -7.62 11.21 6.12
CA ILE A 274 -7.14 10.32 7.18
C ILE A 274 -6.25 11.10 8.14
N ASP A 275 -6.63 11.13 9.43
CA ASP A 275 -5.85 11.75 10.49
C ASP A 275 -4.65 10.87 10.87
N SER A 276 -3.46 11.44 10.84
CA SER A 276 -2.20 10.79 11.23
C SER A 276 -1.60 11.36 12.51
N SER A 277 -2.36 12.06 13.33
CA SER A 277 -1.88 12.69 14.56
C SER A 277 -1.23 11.68 15.51
N LYS A 278 -1.75 10.46 15.58
CA LYS A 278 -1.17 9.37 16.37
C LYS A 278 0.18 8.91 15.81
N ALA A 279 0.30 8.73 14.49
CA ALA A 279 1.57 8.39 13.86
C ALA A 279 2.63 9.49 14.06
N LYS A 280 2.22 10.76 13.99
CA LYS A 280 3.10 11.89 14.29
C LYS A 280 3.60 11.87 15.73
N ARG A 281 2.72 11.66 16.70
CA ARG A 281 3.05 11.64 18.13
C ARG A 281 3.95 10.46 18.50
N ASP A 282 3.59 9.25 18.08
CA ASP A 282 4.17 8.01 18.57
C ASP A 282 5.35 7.51 17.72
N LEU A 283 5.33 7.78 16.41
CA LEU A 283 6.36 7.36 15.46
C LEU A 283 7.21 8.52 14.93
N GLY A 284 6.79 9.77 15.15
CA GLY A 284 7.41 10.94 14.55
C GLY A 284 7.16 11.08 13.04
N TRP A 285 6.16 10.36 12.50
CA TRP A 285 5.86 10.37 11.08
C TRP A 285 4.97 11.55 10.68
N THR A 286 5.31 12.16 9.56
CA THR A 286 4.44 13.10 8.82
C THR A 286 4.67 12.92 7.33
N GLY A 287 3.63 13.05 6.52
CA GLY A 287 3.76 13.17 5.06
C GLY A 287 4.47 14.50 4.72
N LYS A 288 5.61 14.41 4.05
CA LYS A 288 6.49 15.56 3.77
C LYS A 288 6.40 16.05 2.33
N VAL A 289 6.11 15.12 1.40
CA VAL A 289 6.10 15.44 -0.02
C VAL A 289 4.78 16.13 -0.36
N ASP A 290 4.87 17.34 -0.94
CA ASP A 290 3.67 18.02 -1.45
C ASP A 290 3.03 17.23 -2.59
N PHE A 291 1.70 17.36 -2.75
CA PHE A 291 0.97 16.58 -3.74
C PHE A 291 1.45 16.85 -5.16
N MET A 292 1.65 18.13 -5.52
CA MET A 292 2.12 18.51 -6.86
C MET A 292 3.54 18.00 -7.13
N ASP A 293 4.44 18.10 -6.15
CA ASP A 293 5.81 17.59 -6.26
C ASP A 293 5.84 16.06 -6.42
N GLY A 294 4.99 15.35 -5.68
CA GLY A 294 4.86 13.90 -5.79
C GLY A 294 4.29 13.48 -7.14
N VAL A 295 3.30 14.20 -7.65
CA VAL A 295 2.74 13.96 -8.99
C VAL A 295 3.79 14.18 -10.07
N ALA A 296 4.58 15.25 -9.99
CA ALA A 296 5.68 15.49 -10.94
C ALA A 296 6.68 14.31 -10.97
N LYS A 297 7.08 13.79 -9.81
CA LYS A 297 7.97 12.61 -9.71
C LYS A 297 7.33 11.34 -10.31
N ALA A 298 6.03 11.15 -10.13
CA ALA A 298 5.32 10.02 -10.73
C ALA A 298 5.27 10.16 -12.26
N VAL A 299 4.91 11.34 -12.77
CA VAL A 299 4.87 11.64 -14.22
C VAL A 299 6.25 11.44 -14.86
N ASP A 300 7.34 11.90 -14.23
CA ASP A 300 8.69 11.70 -14.74
C ASP A 300 9.06 10.22 -14.88
N PHE A 301 8.67 9.40 -13.91
CA PHE A 301 8.87 7.95 -13.99
C PHE A 301 8.14 7.34 -15.19
N TYR A 302 6.85 7.66 -15.41
CA TYR A 302 6.09 7.15 -16.55
C TYR A 302 6.59 7.73 -17.89
N ARG A 303 7.10 8.97 -17.90
CA ARG A 303 7.71 9.57 -19.10
C ARG A 303 8.94 8.77 -19.55
N GLU A 304 9.79 8.34 -18.63
CA GLU A 304 10.92 7.48 -18.95
C GLU A 304 10.49 6.07 -19.39
N GLN A 305 9.43 5.53 -18.81
CA GLN A 305 8.85 4.25 -19.23
C GLN A 305 8.34 4.31 -20.68
N VAL A 306 7.54 5.32 -21.01
CA VAL A 306 7.01 5.51 -22.38
C VAL A 306 8.13 5.68 -23.40
N LYS A 307 9.20 6.41 -23.09
CA LYS A 307 10.38 6.55 -23.96
C LYS A 307 11.05 5.20 -24.26
N ARG A 308 11.19 4.34 -23.23
CA ARG A 308 11.80 2.99 -23.39
C ARG A 308 10.94 2.05 -24.24
N GLU A 309 9.61 2.19 -24.20
CA GLU A 309 8.68 1.41 -25.02
C GLU A 309 8.72 1.81 -26.49
N GLN A 310 9.18 3.04 -26.81
CA GLN A 310 9.28 3.59 -28.16
C GLN A 310 10.66 3.40 -28.81
N SER A 311 11.67 3.05 -28.03
CA SER A 311 13.05 2.80 -28.47
C SER A 311 13.31 1.32 -28.77
#